data_e3d1decef0aac75512e4c94ae4bfe390
#
_entry.id   e3d1decef0aac75512e4c94ae4bfe390
#
_cell.length_a   1.000
_cell.length_b   1.000
_cell.length_c   1.000
_cell.angle_alpha   90.00
_cell.angle_beta   90.00
_cell.angle_gamma   90.00
#
_symmetry.space_group_name_H-M   'P 1'
#
loop_
_entity.id
_entity.type
_entity.pdbx_description
1 polymer ?
#
loop_
_entity_poly.entity_id
_entity_poly.type
_entity_poly.pdbx_seq_one_letter_code
_entity_poly.pdbx_strand_id
1 'polypeptide(L)'
;TLSLHDALPISVLEKYHRNRGNLLLHMLSRMRFCKLLGKLQDPYVPVDFRQYQDIYVFCDSDPIGYYLSWKKIYYHALEDGLDCIRYYDTARYDNRGHFRLKAFLASKNLIFIQNGWGKYCLDMEVNDISVLDYPCPKYVECPREKLAERLTEADKDCLLGIFLENKKKLVEQLAQGDNHENKILVLTEPLCDLKTRERIFRDIIGLYGKGSQVILKPHPRDVLDYEALFPDCVVLSGSFPMEMMNFLPDIHVKKVISVFTVPSSIRFAEETVFLGEDFMDKYEAPEIHRQNEQIK
;
A
#
# COMPACT_ATOMS: atom_id res chain seq x y z
N THR A 1 -0.12 5.98 15.43
CA THR A 1 -0.76 6.79 14.38
C THR A 1 -2.26 6.59 14.51
N LEU A 2 -2.97 7.55 15.12
CA LEU A 2 -4.43 7.60 15.09
C LEU A 2 -4.84 7.85 13.63
N SER A 3 -5.45 6.86 13.01
CA SER A 3 -6.08 7.03 11.73
C SER A 3 -7.23 8.03 11.90
N LEU A 4 -7.22 9.13 11.17
CA LEU A 4 -8.31 10.11 11.19
C LEU A 4 -9.63 9.54 10.63
N HIS A 5 -9.62 8.38 10.02
CA HIS A 5 -10.82 7.60 9.71
C HIS A 5 -11.65 7.28 10.96
N ASP A 6 -11.00 7.11 12.11
CA ASP A 6 -11.68 6.82 13.37
C ASP A 6 -12.28 8.06 14.06
N ALA A 7 -11.93 9.26 13.61
CA ALA A 7 -12.34 10.52 14.23
C ALA A 7 -13.61 11.14 13.63
N LEU A 8 -14.04 10.72 12.45
CA LEU A 8 -15.27 11.22 11.82
C LEU A 8 -16.32 10.10 11.75
N PRO A 9 -17.52 10.33 12.30
CA PRO A 9 -18.61 9.37 12.16
C PRO A 9 -18.86 9.11 10.66
N ILE A 10 -18.82 7.84 10.23
CA ILE A 10 -19.12 7.38 8.86
C ILE A 10 -20.41 8.02 8.32
N SER A 11 -21.41 8.25 9.19
CA SER A 11 -22.66 8.95 8.87
C SER A 11 -22.48 10.38 8.34
N VAL A 12 -21.41 11.08 8.71
CA VAL A 12 -21.10 12.42 8.19
C VAL A 12 -20.55 12.32 6.78
N LEU A 13 -19.67 11.36 6.52
CA LEU A 13 -19.11 11.09 5.19
C LEU A 13 -20.21 10.66 4.22
N GLU A 14 -21.03 9.70 4.58
CA GLU A 14 -22.18 9.23 3.76
C GLU A 14 -23.15 10.34 3.40
N LYS A 15 -23.42 11.28 4.30
CA LYS A 15 -24.34 12.39 4.05
C LYS A 15 -23.87 13.29 2.89
N TYR A 16 -22.57 13.45 2.70
CA TYR A 16 -21.98 14.30 1.67
C TYR A 16 -21.67 13.54 0.37
N HIS A 17 -21.46 12.23 0.44
CA HIS A 17 -21.26 11.37 -0.74
C HIS A 17 -22.57 10.99 -1.43
N ARG A 18 -23.72 11.07 -0.76
CA ARG A 18 -25.02 10.77 -1.39
C ARG A 18 -25.26 11.67 -2.59
N ASN A 19 -25.47 11.03 -3.74
CA ASN A 19 -25.81 11.68 -5.00
C ASN A 19 -27.20 12.33 -4.84
N ARG A 20 -27.23 13.63 -4.62
CA ARG A 20 -28.47 14.40 -4.55
C ARG A 20 -28.86 14.71 -5.97
N GLY A 21 -30.03 14.27 -6.45
CA GLY A 21 -30.48 14.33 -7.85
C GLY A 21 -30.32 15.66 -8.61
N ASN A 22 -29.93 16.76 -7.90
CA ASN A 22 -29.57 18.04 -8.50
C ASN A 22 -28.06 18.25 -8.44
N LEU A 23 -27.41 18.30 -9.61
CA LEU A 23 -25.96 18.46 -9.76
C LEU A 23 -25.43 19.71 -9.05
N LEU A 24 -26.13 20.85 -9.14
CA LEU A 24 -25.70 22.09 -8.51
C LEU A 24 -25.67 21.97 -6.99
N LEU A 25 -26.72 21.41 -6.40
CA LEU A 25 -26.79 21.18 -4.95
C LEU A 25 -25.74 20.19 -4.49
N HIS A 26 -25.46 19.17 -5.29
CA HIS A 26 -24.39 18.21 -5.03
C HIS A 26 -23.01 18.91 -5.02
N MET A 27 -22.71 19.73 -6.00
CA MET A 27 -21.44 20.46 -6.06
C MET A 27 -21.27 21.43 -4.89
N LEU A 28 -22.29 22.21 -4.53
CA LEU A 28 -22.27 23.09 -3.38
C LEU A 28 -22.06 22.34 -2.05
N SER A 29 -22.72 21.20 -1.90
CA SER A 29 -22.54 20.31 -0.75
C SER A 29 -21.08 19.81 -0.67
N ARG A 30 -20.53 19.37 -1.80
CA ARG A 30 -19.14 18.88 -1.91
C ARG A 30 -18.13 19.98 -1.56
N MET A 31 -18.32 21.19 -2.05
CA MET A 31 -17.44 22.35 -1.73
C MET A 31 -17.41 22.61 -0.21
N ARG A 32 -18.59 22.60 0.45
CA ARG A 32 -18.68 22.78 1.90
C ARG A 32 -18.01 21.65 2.65
N PHE A 33 -18.20 20.42 2.19
CA PHE A 33 -17.62 19.22 2.77
C PHE A 33 -16.09 19.24 2.73
N CYS A 34 -15.48 19.51 1.57
CA CYS A 34 -14.03 19.58 1.42
C CYS A 34 -13.43 20.62 2.37
N LYS A 35 -14.06 21.79 2.47
CA LYS A 35 -13.63 22.84 3.39
C LYS A 35 -13.77 22.46 4.86
N LEU A 36 -14.88 21.80 5.21
CA LEU A 36 -15.13 21.31 6.58
C LEU A 36 -14.10 20.26 6.98
N LEU A 37 -13.86 19.27 6.13
CA LEU A 37 -12.88 18.22 6.39
C LEU A 37 -11.49 18.80 6.62
N GLY A 38 -11.02 19.68 5.75
CA GLY A 38 -9.73 20.33 5.92
C GLY A 38 -9.63 21.11 7.24
N LYS A 39 -10.70 21.82 7.62
CA LYS A 39 -10.74 22.57 8.88
C LYS A 39 -10.75 21.68 10.12
N LEU A 40 -11.47 20.56 10.09
CA LEU A 40 -11.59 19.65 11.24
C LEU A 40 -10.25 18.99 11.60
N GLN A 41 -9.30 18.96 10.69
CA GLN A 41 -7.99 18.36 10.92
C GLN A 41 -7.00 19.31 11.57
N ASP A 42 -7.25 20.62 11.53
CA ASP A 42 -6.32 21.64 12.03
C ASP A 42 -5.79 21.37 13.47
N PRO A 43 -6.64 20.98 14.45
CA PRO A 43 -6.17 20.69 15.80
C PRO A 43 -5.31 19.44 15.93
N TYR A 44 -5.37 18.53 14.94
CA TYR A 44 -4.67 17.23 14.98
C TYR A 44 -3.36 17.23 14.19
N VAL A 45 -3.07 18.31 13.45
CA VAL A 45 -1.83 18.45 12.70
C VAL A 45 -0.81 19.20 13.54
N PRO A 46 0.20 18.52 14.13
CA PRO A 46 1.14 19.12 15.08
C PRO A 46 2.24 19.94 14.39
N VAL A 47 2.24 20.01 13.07
CA VAL A 47 3.32 20.58 12.27
C VAL A 47 2.80 21.76 11.45
N ASP A 48 3.53 22.87 11.46
CA ASP A 48 3.31 23.95 10.48
C ASP A 48 4.07 23.62 9.19
N PHE A 49 3.38 23.08 8.22
CA PHE A 49 3.93 22.72 6.92
C PHE A 49 4.56 23.89 6.16
N ARG A 50 4.22 25.15 6.47
CA ARG A 50 4.80 26.33 5.82
C ARG A 50 6.26 26.59 6.18
N GLN A 51 6.78 25.86 7.19
CA GLN A 51 8.19 25.92 7.57
C GLN A 51 9.08 25.07 6.66
N TYR A 52 8.48 24.23 5.79
CA TYR A 52 9.21 23.35 4.90
C TYR A 52 9.15 23.88 3.47
N GLN A 53 10.24 23.71 2.76
CA GLN A 53 10.37 24.09 1.36
C GLN A 53 9.62 23.11 0.47
N ASP A 54 9.81 21.82 0.72
CA ASP A 54 9.21 20.74 -0.03
C ASP A 54 8.42 19.82 0.91
N ILE A 55 7.24 19.42 0.49
CA ILE A 55 6.33 18.56 1.24
C ILE A 55 5.94 17.40 0.34
N TYR A 56 6.24 16.19 0.79
CA TYR A 56 5.87 14.96 0.10
C TYR A 56 4.84 14.19 0.93
N VAL A 57 3.78 13.72 0.27
CA VAL A 57 2.73 12.92 0.91
C VAL A 57 2.45 11.67 0.10
N PHE A 58 2.38 10.53 0.77
CA PHE A 58 1.92 9.30 0.14
C PHE A 58 0.43 9.37 -0.09
N CYS A 59 0.01 9.12 -1.32
CA CYS A 59 -1.37 9.27 -1.76
C CYS A 59 -2.06 10.45 -1.09
N ASP A 60 -2.19 11.56 -1.76
CA ASP A 60 -2.87 12.76 -1.26
C ASP A 60 -4.36 12.54 -0.97
N SER A 61 -4.67 11.36 -0.41
CA SER A 61 -6.00 10.95 0.02
C SER A 61 -6.40 11.59 1.34
N ASP A 62 -7.53 11.16 1.88
CA ASP A 62 -7.99 11.53 3.22
C ASP A 62 -6.96 11.10 4.29
N PRO A 63 -6.70 11.94 5.26
CA PRO A 63 -7.23 13.27 5.50
C PRO A 63 -6.32 14.41 5.07
N ILE A 64 -5.03 14.09 4.79
CA ILE A 64 -3.98 15.09 4.58
C ILE A 64 -4.22 15.98 3.35
N GLY A 65 -4.70 15.39 2.26
CA GLY A 65 -4.98 16.13 1.03
C GLY A 65 -6.04 17.23 1.21
N TYR A 66 -7.10 16.94 1.97
CA TYR A 66 -8.11 17.95 2.33
C TYR A 66 -7.52 19.08 3.17
N TYR A 67 -6.64 18.74 4.12
CA TYR A 67 -5.98 19.72 4.97
C TYR A 67 -5.07 20.66 4.17
N LEU A 68 -4.18 20.10 3.35
CA LEU A 68 -3.25 20.87 2.53
C LEU A 68 -4.01 21.76 1.52
N SER A 69 -5.06 21.21 0.92
CA SER A 69 -5.95 21.96 0.03
C SER A 69 -6.66 23.12 0.74
N TRP A 70 -7.17 22.92 1.95
CA TRP A 70 -7.82 23.94 2.76
C TRP A 70 -6.85 25.03 3.20
N LYS A 71 -5.63 24.65 3.65
CA LYS A 71 -4.55 25.58 4.05
C LYS A 71 -3.88 26.26 2.85
N LYS A 72 -4.15 25.80 1.63
CA LYS A 72 -3.54 26.27 0.37
C LYS A 72 -2.02 26.08 0.37
N ILE A 73 -1.57 24.92 0.80
CA ILE A 73 -0.17 24.50 0.89
C ILE A 73 0.14 23.65 -0.33
N TYR A 74 1.20 23.99 -1.06
CA TYR A 74 1.70 23.18 -2.18
C TYR A 74 2.43 21.97 -1.67
N TYR A 75 2.30 20.86 -2.39
CA TYR A 75 2.92 19.58 -2.03
C TYR A 75 3.13 18.72 -3.28
N HIS A 76 4.00 17.74 -3.15
CA HIS A 76 4.21 16.64 -4.07
C HIS A 76 3.50 15.40 -3.53
N ALA A 77 2.87 14.62 -4.40
CA ALA A 77 2.29 13.34 -4.02
C ALA A 77 3.18 12.18 -4.47
N LEU A 78 3.17 11.11 -3.72
CA LEU A 78 3.86 9.86 -4.04
C LEU A 78 2.84 8.74 -4.13
N GLU A 79 2.97 7.87 -5.11
CA GLU A 79 2.17 6.67 -5.21
C GLU A 79 2.46 5.71 -4.05
N ASP A 80 1.42 5.23 -3.38
CA ASP A 80 1.50 4.22 -2.28
C ASP A 80 1.33 2.78 -2.80
N GLY A 81 1.27 2.61 -4.06
CA GLY A 81 1.11 1.35 -4.76
C GLY A 81 0.32 1.56 -6.04
N LEU A 82 0.78 0.96 -7.12
CA LEU A 82 0.22 1.18 -8.46
C LEU A 82 -1.26 0.76 -8.52
N ASP A 83 -1.65 -0.24 -7.75
CA ASP A 83 -3.04 -0.73 -7.71
C ASP A 83 -4.02 0.30 -7.19
N CYS A 84 -3.59 1.25 -6.35
CA CYS A 84 -4.42 2.36 -5.87
C CYS A 84 -4.92 3.29 -6.98
N ILE A 85 -4.21 3.33 -8.11
CA ILE A 85 -4.51 4.20 -9.25
C ILE A 85 -4.75 3.41 -10.55
N ARG A 86 -4.38 2.14 -10.61
CA ARG A 86 -4.53 1.26 -11.78
C ARG A 86 -5.88 0.56 -11.79
N TYR A 87 -6.16 -0.26 -10.77
CA TYR A 87 -7.37 -1.10 -10.72
C TYR A 87 -8.52 -0.40 -10.02
N TYR A 88 -8.22 0.35 -8.98
CA TYR A 88 -9.20 1.06 -8.20
C TYR A 88 -8.80 2.53 -8.06
N ASP A 89 -9.03 3.31 -9.10
CA ASP A 89 -8.82 4.76 -9.02
C ASP A 89 -9.90 5.39 -8.14
N THR A 90 -9.63 5.43 -6.83
CA THR A 90 -10.54 6.03 -5.84
C THR A 90 -10.91 7.46 -6.19
N ALA A 91 -10.02 8.23 -6.81
CA ALA A 91 -10.32 9.58 -7.24
C ALA A 91 -11.50 9.61 -8.21
N ARG A 92 -11.53 8.69 -9.16
CA ARG A 92 -12.59 8.59 -10.18
C ARG A 92 -13.78 7.81 -9.69
N TYR A 93 -13.55 6.74 -8.92
CA TYR A 93 -14.61 5.95 -8.32
C TYR A 93 -15.51 6.81 -7.43
N ASP A 94 -14.95 7.51 -6.46
CA ASP A 94 -15.68 8.38 -5.54
C ASP A 94 -16.30 9.60 -6.23
N ASN A 95 -15.80 9.95 -7.41
CA ASN A 95 -16.26 11.08 -8.19
C ASN A 95 -16.99 10.65 -9.48
N ARG A 96 -17.54 9.42 -9.52
CA ARG A 96 -18.34 8.92 -10.64
C ARG A 96 -19.42 9.95 -11.04
N GLY A 97 -19.69 10.01 -12.30
CA GLY A 97 -20.57 10.98 -12.90
C GLY A 97 -19.99 12.40 -12.91
N HIS A 98 -19.92 12.97 -14.10
CA HIS A 98 -19.37 14.31 -14.35
C HIS A 98 -17.90 14.51 -13.87
N PHE A 99 -17.06 13.47 -13.93
CA PHE A 99 -15.68 13.53 -13.43
C PHE A 99 -14.89 14.70 -14.01
N ARG A 100 -14.99 14.96 -15.32
CA ARG A 100 -14.30 16.09 -15.96
C ARG A 100 -14.67 17.46 -15.34
N LEU A 101 -15.95 17.67 -15.03
CA LEU A 101 -16.41 18.88 -14.35
C LEU A 101 -15.85 18.94 -12.93
N LYS A 102 -15.88 17.84 -12.19
CA LYS A 102 -15.33 17.77 -10.83
C LYS A 102 -13.82 18.02 -10.83
N ALA A 103 -13.07 17.42 -11.76
CA ALA A 103 -11.63 17.67 -11.92
C ALA A 103 -11.33 19.16 -12.22
N PHE A 104 -12.12 19.80 -13.07
CA PHE A 104 -12.03 21.22 -13.31
C PHE A 104 -12.28 22.03 -12.03
N LEU A 105 -13.30 21.72 -11.26
CA LEU A 105 -13.58 22.38 -9.97
C LEU A 105 -12.44 22.14 -8.96
N ALA A 106 -11.84 20.96 -8.94
CA ALA A 106 -10.67 20.64 -8.11
C ALA A 106 -9.45 21.49 -8.51
N SER A 107 -9.20 21.66 -9.81
CA SER A 107 -8.11 22.54 -10.31
C SER A 107 -8.29 24.02 -9.91
N LYS A 108 -9.50 24.43 -9.55
CA LYS A 108 -9.82 25.77 -9.02
C LYS A 108 -9.91 25.80 -7.49
N ASN A 109 -9.61 24.71 -6.81
CA ASN A 109 -9.73 24.55 -5.35
C ASN A 109 -11.17 24.80 -4.82
N LEU A 110 -12.16 24.52 -5.63
CA LEU A 110 -13.56 24.57 -5.21
C LEU A 110 -13.98 23.27 -4.51
N ILE A 111 -13.45 22.15 -4.96
CA ILE A 111 -13.52 20.83 -4.30
C ILE A 111 -12.11 20.23 -4.23
N PHE A 112 -11.95 19.18 -3.45
CA PHE A 112 -10.73 18.37 -3.45
C PHE A 112 -11.02 17.01 -4.13
N ILE A 113 -10.09 16.57 -4.94
CA ILE A 113 -10.00 15.21 -5.51
C ILE A 113 -8.57 14.75 -5.33
N GLN A 114 -8.39 13.57 -4.77
CA GLN A 114 -7.10 12.92 -4.50
C GLN A 114 -6.39 12.46 -5.78
N ASN A 115 -5.25 11.80 -5.63
CA ASN A 115 -4.42 11.25 -6.71
C ASN A 115 -3.98 12.34 -7.71
N GLY A 116 -3.40 13.42 -7.18
CA GLY A 116 -2.82 14.49 -7.98
C GLY A 116 -3.81 15.52 -8.57
N TRP A 117 -5.11 15.28 -8.52
CA TRP A 117 -6.11 16.16 -9.12
C TRP A 117 -6.33 17.50 -8.38
N GLY A 118 -5.93 17.55 -7.10
CA GLY A 118 -6.07 18.75 -6.27
C GLY A 118 -5.25 19.95 -6.80
N LYS A 119 -5.74 21.18 -6.61
CA LYS A 119 -5.05 22.40 -7.11
C LYS A 119 -3.63 22.52 -6.58
N TYR A 120 -3.42 22.21 -5.30
CA TYR A 120 -2.15 22.43 -4.61
C TYR A 120 -1.19 21.25 -4.70
N CYS A 121 -1.60 20.10 -5.26
CA CYS A 121 -0.68 19.09 -5.71
C CYS A 121 0.09 19.62 -6.92
N LEU A 122 1.41 19.72 -6.82
CA LEU A 122 2.30 20.17 -7.88
C LEU A 122 2.44 19.07 -8.93
N ASP A 123 2.82 17.90 -8.48
CA ASP A 123 2.98 16.68 -9.25
C ASP A 123 2.71 15.45 -8.36
N MET A 124 2.63 14.29 -8.98
CA MET A 124 2.55 13.00 -8.29
C MET A 124 3.50 12.02 -8.97
N GLU A 125 4.49 11.54 -8.22
CA GLU A 125 5.39 10.50 -8.68
C GLU A 125 4.67 9.15 -8.74
N VAL A 126 4.75 8.52 -9.90
CA VAL A 126 4.08 7.25 -10.22
C VAL A 126 5.11 6.28 -10.78
N ASN A 127 5.05 5.03 -10.38
CA ASN A 127 6.01 4.01 -10.78
C ASN A 127 5.98 3.72 -12.29
N ASP A 128 4.78 3.61 -12.86
CA ASP A 128 4.58 3.31 -14.29
C ASP A 128 3.27 3.95 -14.78
N ILE A 129 3.39 4.95 -15.65
CA ILE A 129 2.22 5.63 -16.22
C ILE A 129 1.60 4.82 -17.35
N SER A 130 2.39 3.97 -18.03
CA SER A 130 1.95 3.27 -19.23
C SER A 130 0.82 2.26 -18.99
N VAL A 131 0.70 1.79 -17.75
CA VAL A 131 -0.33 0.81 -17.34
C VAL A 131 -1.63 1.45 -16.87
N LEU A 132 -1.71 2.79 -16.87
CA LEU A 132 -2.87 3.53 -16.38
C LEU A 132 -3.82 3.90 -17.52
N ASP A 133 -5.09 3.54 -17.40
CA ASP A 133 -6.12 3.90 -18.38
C ASP A 133 -6.37 5.42 -18.46
N TYR A 134 -6.20 6.12 -17.36
CA TYR A 134 -6.56 7.54 -17.24
C TYR A 134 -5.59 8.31 -16.34
N PRO A 135 -4.36 8.54 -16.80
CA PRO A 135 -3.37 9.24 -16.00
C PRO A 135 -3.78 10.70 -15.75
N CYS A 136 -3.53 11.17 -14.54
CA CYS A 136 -3.64 12.59 -14.23
C CYS A 136 -2.52 13.35 -14.97
N PRO A 137 -2.80 14.55 -15.54
CA PRO A 137 -1.78 15.34 -16.24
C PRO A 137 -0.59 15.77 -15.38
N LYS A 138 -0.66 15.59 -14.07
CA LYS A 138 0.41 15.90 -13.11
C LYS A 138 1.27 14.70 -12.74
N TYR A 139 0.99 13.52 -13.30
CA TYR A 139 1.82 12.35 -13.04
C TYR A 139 3.19 12.50 -13.66
N VAL A 140 4.19 12.17 -12.88
CA VAL A 140 5.60 12.10 -13.27
C VAL A 140 6.06 10.66 -13.09
N GLU A 141 6.53 10.04 -14.15
CA GLU A 141 7.02 8.67 -14.06
C GLU A 141 8.35 8.61 -13.29
N CYS A 142 8.33 7.86 -12.21
CA CYS A 142 9.48 7.65 -11.34
C CYS A 142 9.60 6.15 -10.98
N PRO A 143 10.18 5.33 -11.86
CA PRO A 143 10.29 3.89 -11.64
C PRO A 143 11.09 3.58 -10.38
N ARG A 144 10.48 2.90 -9.42
CA ARG A 144 11.08 2.55 -8.12
C ARG A 144 12.34 1.71 -8.28
N GLU A 145 12.38 0.88 -9.30
CA GLU A 145 13.55 0.08 -9.62
C GLU A 145 14.77 0.94 -9.91
N LYS A 146 14.62 1.99 -10.74
CA LYS A 146 15.67 2.94 -11.04
C LYS A 146 16.12 3.75 -9.81
N LEU A 147 15.19 4.01 -8.87
CA LEU A 147 15.55 4.65 -7.59
C LEU A 147 16.40 3.71 -6.74
N ALA A 148 16.02 2.44 -6.63
CA ALA A 148 16.77 1.44 -5.87
C ALA A 148 18.17 1.21 -6.43
N GLU A 149 18.34 1.27 -7.75
CA GLU A 149 19.66 1.16 -8.42
C GLU A 149 20.62 2.32 -8.11
N ARG A 150 20.10 3.49 -7.77
CA ARG A 150 20.89 4.68 -7.44
C ARG A 150 21.38 4.70 -5.99
N LEU A 151 20.85 3.82 -5.14
CA LEU A 151 21.28 3.75 -3.73
C LEU A 151 22.75 3.36 -3.64
N THR A 152 23.53 4.16 -2.94
CA THR A 152 24.90 3.82 -2.58
C THR A 152 24.91 2.74 -1.49
N GLU A 153 26.04 2.10 -1.26
CA GLU A 153 26.18 1.14 -0.14
C GLU A 153 25.94 1.81 1.21
N ALA A 154 26.34 3.07 1.37
CA ALA A 154 26.05 3.85 2.58
C ALA A 154 24.54 4.09 2.78
N ASP A 155 23.79 4.34 1.69
CA ASP A 155 22.34 4.48 1.76
C ASP A 155 21.68 3.16 2.15
N LYS A 156 22.12 2.04 1.56
CA LYS A 156 21.63 0.70 1.88
C LYS A 156 21.91 0.33 3.34
N ASP A 157 23.10 0.58 3.84
CA ASP A 157 23.46 0.34 5.25
C ASP A 157 22.64 1.22 6.20
N CYS A 158 22.38 2.47 5.83
CA CYS A 158 21.51 3.36 6.58
C CYS A 158 20.08 2.81 6.65
N LEU A 159 19.51 2.41 5.51
CA LEU A 159 18.16 1.80 5.43
C LEU A 159 18.09 0.51 6.26
N LEU A 160 19.07 -0.37 6.13
CA LEU A 160 19.13 -1.60 6.92
C LEU A 160 19.21 -1.28 8.43
N GLY A 161 19.97 -0.25 8.81
CA GLY A 161 20.07 0.19 10.21
C GLY A 161 18.78 0.77 10.78
N ILE A 162 17.95 1.40 9.94
CA ILE A 162 16.65 1.98 10.33
C ILE A 162 15.58 0.89 10.44
N PHE A 163 15.49 0.00 9.45
CA PHE A 163 14.39 -0.94 9.33
C PHE A 163 14.63 -2.30 9.98
N LEU A 164 15.88 -2.69 10.20
CA LEU A 164 16.23 -3.96 10.81
C LEU A 164 16.74 -3.75 12.24
N GLU A 165 15.91 -3.96 13.23
CA GLU A 165 16.29 -3.86 14.65
C GLU A 165 17.46 -4.78 15.01
N ASN A 166 17.57 -5.95 14.39
CA ASN A 166 18.63 -6.92 14.61
C ASN A 166 19.06 -7.62 13.33
N LYS A 167 19.82 -6.90 12.49
CA LYS A 167 20.40 -7.44 11.23
C LYS A 167 21.13 -8.75 11.44
N LYS A 168 21.92 -8.87 12.52
CA LYS A 168 22.70 -10.08 12.81
C LYS A 168 21.81 -11.30 13.06
N LYS A 169 20.78 -11.15 13.90
CA LYS A 169 19.80 -12.23 14.17
C LYS A 169 19.09 -12.68 12.90
N LEU A 170 18.68 -11.72 12.06
CA LEU A 170 18.01 -12.02 10.79
C LEU A 170 18.92 -12.84 9.86
N VAL A 171 20.20 -12.40 9.70
CA VAL A 171 21.16 -13.13 8.88
C VAL A 171 21.43 -14.53 9.45
N GLU A 172 21.55 -14.67 10.78
CA GLU A 172 21.70 -15.99 11.44
C GLU A 172 20.47 -16.89 11.21
N GLN A 173 19.26 -16.34 11.32
CA GLN A 173 18.03 -17.10 11.04
C GLN A 173 17.96 -17.56 9.58
N LEU A 174 18.34 -16.71 8.65
CA LEU A 174 18.38 -17.03 7.22
C LEU A 174 19.52 -17.98 6.85
N ALA A 175 20.62 -17.97 7.61
CA ALA A 175 21.75 -18.89 7.43
C ALA A 175 21.50 -20.30 8.03
N GLN A 176 20.47 -20.45 8.89
CA GLN A 176 20.14 -21.77 9.44
C GLN A 176 19.75 -22.75 8.32
N GLY A 177 20.36 -23.94 8.33
CA GLY A 177 20.14 -24.98 7.31
C GLY A 177 21.28 -25.07 6.30
N ASP A 178 21.74 -26.31 6.05
CA ASP A 178 22.99 -26.61 5.33
C ASP A 178 22.98 -26.36 3.81
N ASN A 179 21.84 -25.98 3.19
CA ASN A 179 21.76 -25.81 1.73
C ASN A 179 20.92 -24.59 1.35
N HIS A 180 21.56 -23.56 0.80
CA HIS A 180 20.89 -22.42 0.17
C HIS A 180 19.93 -22.85 -0.98
N GLU A 181 20.16 -23.98 -1.58
CA GLU A 181 19.40 -24.50 -2.73
C GLU A 181 17.96 -24.89 -2.44
N ASN A 182 17.58 -25.11 -1.17
CA ASN A 182 16.26 -25.60 -0.80
C ASN A 182 15.51 -24.70 0.20
N LYS A 183 15.74 -23.41 0.19
CA LYS A 183 14.97 -22.47 1.02
C LYS A 183 13.81 -21.89 0.26
N ILE A 184 12.64 -21.87 0.90
CA ILE A 184 11.47 -21.16 0.38
C ILE A 184 10.99 -20.11 1.39
N LEU A 185 10.61 -18.96 0.89
CA LEU A 185 10.03 -17.88 1.68
C LEU A 185 8.53 -17.78 1.37
N VAL A 186 7.71 -17.85 2.40
CA VAL A 186 6.27 -17.61 2.29
C VAL A 186 5.95 -16.26 2.92
N LEU A 187 5.41 -15.36 2.13
CA LEU A 187 4.90 -14.08 2.62
C LEU A 187 3.50 -14.30 3.16
N THR A 188 3.28 -14.00 4.43
CA THR A 188 1.95 -14.11 5.00
C THR A 188 1.19 -12.80 4.86
N GLU A 189 -0.12 -12.92 4.90
CA GLU A 189 -1.03 -11.79 4.73
C GLU A 189 -2.21 -11.93 5.69
N PRO A 190 -2.81 -10.83 6.16
CA PRO A 190 -3.95 -10.88 7.08
C PRO A 190 -5.26 -11.26 6.36
N LEU A 191 -5.24 -12.43 5.71
CA LEU A 191 -6.36 -12.99 4.95
C LEU A 191 -7.41 -13.61 5.88
N CYS A 192 -8.67 -13.49 5.55
CA CYS A 192 -9.79 -14.14 6.20
C CYS A 192 -9.76 -14.04 7.74
N ASP A 193 -10.52 -14.90 8.42
CA ASP A 193 -10.42 -15.14 9.86
C ASP A 193 -9.17 -15.97 10.22
N LEU A 194 -8.76 -15.96 11.48
CA LEU A 194 -7.52 -16.60 11.93
C LEU A 194 -7.49 -18.12 11.66
N LYS A 195 -8.61 -18.81 11.80
CA LYS A 195 -8.70 -20.27 11.57
C LYS A 195 -8.55 -20.61 10.09
N THR A 196 -9.21 -19.85 9.24
CA THR A 196 -9.09 -20.00 7.78
C THR A 196 -7.68 -19.66 7.32
N ARG A 197 -7.07 -18.60 7.88
CA ARG A 197 -5.69 -18.19 7.61
C ARG A 197 -4.68 -19.27 7.98
N GLU A 198 -4.80 -19.87 9.15
CA GLU A 198 -3.97 -21.02 9.54
C GLU A 198 -4.06 -22.14 8.50
N ARG A 199 -5.27 -22.48 8.05
CA ARG A 199 -5.47 -23.52 7.02
C ARG A 199 -4.81 -23.15 5.71
N ILE A 200 -4.94 -21.91 5.26
CA ILE A 200 -4.30 -21.40 4.05
C ILE A 200 -2.79 -21.61 4.09
N PHE A 201 -2.12 -21.15 5.16
CA PHE A 201 -0.67 -21.25 5.24
C PHE A 201 -0.20 -22.70 5.50
N ARG A 202 -0.99 -23.51 6.19
CA ARG A 202 -0.73 -24.95 6.33
C ARG A 202 -0.76 -25.66 4.96
N ASP A 203 -1.71 -25.33 4.12
CA ASP A 203 -1.81 -25.89 2.77
C ASP A 203 -0.68 -25.38 1.85
N ILE A 204 -0.31 -24.10 1.92
CA ILE A 204 0.84 -23.55 1.17
C ILE A 204 2.13 -24.27 1.57
N ILE A 205 2.37 -24.45 2.89
CA ILE A 205 3.55 -25.15 3.40
C ILE A 205 3.54 -26.63 2.95
N GLY A 206 2.37 -27.28 3.00
CA GLY A 206 2.21 -28.66 2.54
C GLY A 206 2.47 -28.86 1.04
N LEU A 207 2.10 -27.86 0.21
CA LEU A 207 2.28 -27.90 -1.25
C LEU A 207 3.73 -27.62 -1.66
N TYR A 208 4.38 -26.64 -1.03
CA TYR A 208 5.68 -26.13 -1.48
C TYR A 208 6.84 -26.47 -0.56
N GLY A 209 6.58 -26.82 0.71
CA GLY A 209 7.60 -27.00 1.73
C GLY A 209 8.32 -28.35 1.72
N LYS A 210 7.86 -29.34 0.93
CA LYS A 210 8.46 -30.69 0.92
C LYS A 210 9.94 -30.65 0.54
N GLY A 211 10.81 -31.10 1.45
CA GLY A 211 12.26 -31.16 1.22
C GLY A 211 12.94 -29.78 1.21
N SER A 212 12.27 -28.76 1.67
CA SER A 212 12.78 -27.39 1.75
C SER A 212 12.71 -26.85 3.17
N GLN A 213 13.62 -25.96 3.52
CA GLN A 213 13.49 -25.13 4.71
C GLN A 213 12.46 -24.03 4.42
N VAL A 214 11.40 -24.03 5.19
CA VAL A 214 10.34 -23.01 5.07
C VAL A 214 10.64 -21.84 5.97
N ILE A 215 10.64 -20.65 5.39
CA ILE A 215 10.79 -19.38 6.08
C ILE A 215 9.47 -18.64 5.95
N LEU A 216 8.88 -18.21 7.05
CA LEU A 216 7.66 -17.41 7.07
C LEU A 216 8.01 -15.95 7.37
N LYS A 217 7.54 -15.04 6.54
CA LYS A 217 7.65 -13.61 6.78
C LYS A 217 6.26 -13.02 7.05
N PRO A 218 5.91 -12.84 8.32
CA PRO A 218 4.62 -12.28 8.70
C PRO A 218 4.43 -10.86 8.19
N HIS A 219 3.19 -10.57 7.77
CA HIS A 219 2.78 -9.21 7.47
C HIS A 219 2.70 -8.38 8.77
N PRO A 220 3.09 -7.08 8.80
CA PRO A 220 3.09 -6.26 10.03
C PRO A 220 1.75 -6.18 10.76
N ARG A 221 0.63 -6.33 10.05
CA ARG A 221 -0.72 -6.31 10.60
C ARG A 221 -1.27 -7.69 10.93
N ASP A 222 -0.51 -8.75 10.68
CA ASP A 222 -0.96 -10.10 10.98
C ASP A 222 -0.77 -10.41 12.47
N VAL A 223 -1.78 -11.01 13.07
CA VAL A 223 -1.83 -11.34 14.49
C VAL A 223 -1.82 -12.85 14.75
N LEU A 224 -1.67 -13.65 13.70
CA LEU A 224 -1.57 -15.11 13.83
C LEU A 224 -0.19 -15.47 14.42
N ASP A 225 -0.19 -16.33 15.42
CA ASP A 225 1.05 -16.83 16.06
C ASP A 225 1.67 -17.94 15.20
N TYR A 226 2.48 -17.53 14.24
CA TYR A 226 3.15 -18.45 13.32
C TYR A 226 4.21 -19.31 13.99
N GLU A 227 4.89 -18.82 15.04
CA GLU A 227 5.92 -19.60 15.76
C GLU A 227 5.26 -20.78 16.49
N ALA A 228 4.12 -20.57 17.15
CA ALA A 228 3.39 -21.61 17.83
C ALA A 228 2.75 -22.64 16.87
N LEU A 229 2.23 -22.17 15.71
CA LEU A 229 1.49 -22.99 14.76
C LEU A 229 2.38 -23.80 13.80
N PHE A 230 3.58 -23.31 13.52
CA PHE A 230 4.52 -23.90 12.55
C PHE A 230 5.94 -24.00 13.14
N PRO A 231 6.14 -24.80 14.19
CA PRO A 231 7.42 -24.87 14.92
C PRO A 231 8.59 -25.36 14.07
N ASP A 232 8.30 -26.06 12.97
CA ASP A 232 9.32 -26.55 12.04
C ASP A 232 9.75 -25.48 11.01
N CYS A 233 9.13 -24.30 11.02
CA CYS A 233 9.44 -23.20 10.12
C CYS A 233 10.31 -22.14 10.82
N VAL A 234 11.15 -21.45 10.05
CA VAL A 234 11.81 -20.25 10.53
C VAL A 234 10.85 -19.07 10.39
N VAL A 235 10.47 -18.45 11.49
CA VAL A 235 9.58 -17.29 11.47
C VAL A 235 10.38 -16.01 11.65
N LEU A 236 10.30 -15.11 10.66
CA LEU A 236 10.96 -13.81 10.69
C LEU A 236 10.09 -12.79 11.42
N SER A 237 10.70 -11.69 11.86
CA SER A 237 9.93 -10.55 12.38
C SER A 237 9.02 -9.97 11.30
N GLY A 238 7.77 -9.66 11.67
CA GLY A 238 6.83 -8.94 10.82
C GLY A 238 7.15 -7.45 10.65
N SER A 239 7.98 -6.86 11.52
CA SER A 239 8.14 -5.42 11.67
C SER A 239 8.90 -4.72 10.53
N PHE A 240 9.69 -5.43 9.73
CA PHE A 240 10.47 -4.82 8.66
C PHE A 240 9.87 -5.05 7.27
N PRO A 241 10.01 -4.09 6.32
CA PRO A 241 9.65 -4.28 4.92
C PRO A 241 10.49 -5.39 4.28
N MET A 242 9.85 -6.30 3.56
CA MET A 242 10.53 -7.43 2.94
C MET A 242 11.60 -6.99 1.93
N GLU A 243 11.39 -5.88 1.27
CA GLU A 243 12.32 -5.29 0.31
C GLU A 243 13.71 -5.01 0.90
N MET A 244 13.81 -4.87 2.22
CA MET A 244 15.10 -4.72 2.90
C MET A 244 15.99 -5.93 2.71
N MET A 245 15.44 -7.11 2.48
CA MET A 245 16.21 -8.32 2.20
C MET A 245 16.98 -8.22 0.87
N ASN A 246 16.55 -7.38 -0.08
CA ASN A 246 17.30 -7.13 -1.33
C ASN A 246 18.67 -6.49 -1.09
N PHE A 247 18.85 -5.84 0.07
CA PHE A 247 20.10 -5.15 0.43
C PHE A 247 21.00 -5.97 1.37
N LEU A 248 20.57 -7.16 1.75
CA LEU A 248 21.39 -8.06 2.56
C LEU A 248 22.31 -8.87 1.64
N PRO A 249 23.63 -8.92 1.93
CA PRO A 249 24.54 -9.76 1.17
C PRO A 249 24.23 -11.25 1.40
N ASP A 250 24.45 -12.06 0.39
CA ASP A 250 24.38 -13.52 0.43
C ASP A 250 23.03 -14.13 0.80
N ILE A 251 21.96 -13.35 0.68
CA ILE A 251 20.60 -13.89 0.83
C ILE A 251 20.09 -14.37 -0.51
N HIS A 252 19.78 -15.66 -0.54
CA HIS A 252 19.19 -16.32 -1.69
C HIS A 252 18.18 -17.37 -1.23
N VAL A 253 17.03 -17.37 -1.87
CA VAL A 253 16.00 -18.38 -1.68
C VAL A 253 15.55 -18.93 -3.02
N LYS A 254 15.20 -20.21 -3.06
CA LYS A 254 14.74 -20.86 -4.28
C LYS A 254 13.42 -20.29 -4.76
N LYS A 255 12.48 -20.08 -3.83
CA LYS A 255 11.14 -19.59 -4.16
C LYS A 255 10.67 -18.58 -3.14
N VAL A 256 9.92 -17.58 -3.62
CA VAL A 256 9.05 -16.75 -2.78
C VAL A 256 7.61 -17.01 -3.19
N ILE A 257 6.76 -17.24 -2.20
CA ILE A 257 5.34 -17.57 -2.39
C ILE A 257 4.50 -16.51 -1.68
N SER A 258 3.53 -15.95 -2.39
CA SER A 258 2.57 -14.98 -1.86
C SER A 258 1.17 -15.29 -2.37
N VAL A 259 0.15 -14.81 -1.68
CA VAL A 259 -1.24 -14.93 -2.13
C VAL A 259 -1.63 -13.70 -2.95
N PHE A 260 -1.69 -12.52 -2.36
CA PHE A 260 -2.03 -11.26 -3.03
C PHE A 260 -0.89 -10.24 -3.08
N THR A 261 0.17 -10.42 -2.29
CA THR A 261 1.35 -9.56 -2.38
C THR A 261 2.06 -9.80 -3.70
N VAL A 262 2.15 -8.76 -4.53
CA VAL A 262 2.85 -8.84 -5.82
C VAL A 262 4.37 -8.86 -5.57
N PRO A 263 5.07 -9.95 -5.92
CA PRO A 263 6.48 -10.14 -5.55
C PRO A 263 7.47 -9.48 -6.53
N SER A 264 7.04 -8.53 -7.34
CA SER A 264 7.87 -7.90 -8.40
C SER A 264 9.11 -7.15 -7.89
N SER A 265 9.10 -6.74 -6.61
CA SER A 265 10.23 -6.05 -5.96
C SER A 265 11.31 -7.00 -5.43
N ILE A 266 11.09 -8.32 -5.44
CA ILE A 266 11.99 -9.32 -4.85
C ILE A 266 13.09 -9.69 -5.84
N ARG A 267 14.35 -9.54 -5.44
CA ARG A 267 15.52 -9.86 -6.27
C ARG A 267 16.38 -10.98 -5.71
N PHE A 268 16.15 -11.42 -4.47
CA PHE A 268 16.90 -12.47 -3.79
C PHE A 268 16.31 -13.88 -3.98
N ALA A 269 15.35 -14.05 -4.87
CA ALA A 269 14.72 -15.34 -5.18
C ALA A 269 14.93 -15.75 -6.63
N GLU A 270 15.10 -17.06 -6.87
CA GLU A 270 15.15 -17.62 -8.22
C GLU A 270 13.78 -17.63 -8.90
N GLU A 271 12.74 -17.92 -8.13
CA GLU A 271 11.36 -18.04 -8.60
C GLU A 271 10.39 -17.32 -7.66
N THR A 272 9.43 -16.63 -8.22
CA THR A 272 8.31 -16.04 -7.47
C THR A 272 7.01 -16.71 -7.88
N VAL A 273 6.22 -17.16 -6.89
CA VAL A 273 4.93 -17.80 -7.08
C VAL A 273 3.84 -16.90 -6.51
N PHE A 274 3.03 -16.35 -7.38
CA PHE A 274 1.84 -15.58 -7.03
C PHE A 274 0.61 -16.47 -7.15
N LEU A 275 -0.08 -16.74 -6.06
CA LEU A 275 -1.21 -17.68 -6.01
C LEU A 275 -2.51 -17.07 -6.48
N GLY A 276 -2.75 -15.81 -6.11
CA GLY A 276 -3.89 -15.02 -6.59
C GLY A 276 -5.27 -15.49 -6.13
N GLU A 277 -6.26 -14.99 -6.83
CA GLU A 277 -7.67 -15.16 -6.49
C GLU A 277 -8.16 -16.61 -6.66
N ASP A 278 -7.70 -17.31 -7.70
CA ASP A 278 -8.09 -18.71 -7.94
C ASP A 278 -7.67 -19.67 -6.81
N PHE A 279 -6.57 -19.37 -6.14
CA PHE A 279 -6.16 -20.11 -4.97
C PHE A 279 -7.10 -19.85 -3.79
N MET A 280 -7.52 -18.59 -3.64
CA MET A 280 -8.39 -18.15 -2.55
C MET A 280 -9.83 -18.65 -2.67
N ASP A 281 -10.33 -18.96 -3.86
CA ASP A 281 -11.66 -19.52 -4.09
C ASP A 281 -11.92 -20.82 -3.28
N LYS A 282 -10.88 -21.48 -2.82
CA LYS A 282 -10.98 -22.68 -1.96
C LYS A 282 -11.32 -22.37 -0.51
N TYR A 283 -11.13 -21.13 -0.07
CA TYR A 283 -11.18 -20.73 1.33
C TYR A 283 -12.25 -19.69 1.63
N GLU A 284 -12.58 -18.88 0.65
CA GLU A 284 -13.51 -17.78 0.78
C GLU A 284 -14.35 -17.65 -0.49
N ALA A 285 -15.58 -17.14 -0.36
CA ALA A 285 -16.46 -16.92 -1.52
C ALA A 285 -15.86 -15.86 -2.47
N PRO A 286 -15.89 -16.11 -3.79
CA PRO A 286 -15.28 -15.20 -4.79
C PRO A 286 -15.73 -13.75 -4.66
N GLU A 287 -16.97 -13.50 -4.26
CA GLU A 287 -17.55 -12.17 -4.10
C GLU A 287 -16.83 -11.32 -3.05
N ILE A 288 -16.09 -11.96 -2.13
CA ILE A 288 -15.39 -11.28 -1.04
C ILE A 288 -14.01 -10.80 -1.48
N HIS A 289 -13.23 -11.62 -2.15
CA HIS A 289 -11.85 -11.30 -2.52
C HIS A 289 -11.68 -10.83 -3.98
N ARG A 290 -12.64 -11.14 -4.89
CA ARG A 290 -12.61 -10.69 -6.29
C ARG A 290 -13.30 -9.33 -6.50
N GLN A 291 -13.22 -8.43 -5.54
CA GLN A 291 -13.87 -7.11 -5.62
C GLN A 291 -13.36 -6.27 -6.81
N ASN A 292 -12.10 -6.40 -7.18
CA ASN A 292 -11.51 -5.67 -8.30
C ASN A 292 -12.05 -6.13 -9.67
N GLU A 293 -12.52 -7.37 -9.80
CA GLU A 293 -13.14 -7.86 -11.04
C GLU A 293 -14.57 -7.31 -11.23
N GLN A 294 -15.25 -6.98 -10.14
CA GLN A 294 -16.61 -6.46 -10.17
C GLN A 294 -16.67 -4.96 -10.52
N ILE A 295 -15.53 -4.29 -10.55
CA ILE A 295 -15.43 -2.83 -10.77
C ILE A 295 -15.18 -2.48 -12.26
N LYS A 296 -15.02 -3.48 -13.11
CA LYS A 296 -14.82 -3.30 -14.57
C LYS A 296 -16.06 -2.82 -15.30
#